data_e7fac79b75a48b05882ad91399493e10
#
_entry.id   e7fac79b75a48b05882ad91399493e10
#
_cell.length_a   1.000
_cell.length_b   1.000
_cell.length_c   1.000
_cell.angle_alpha   90.00
_cell.angle_beta   90.00
_cell.angle_gamma   90.00
#
_symmetry.space_group_name_H-M   'P 1'
#
loop_
_entity.id
_entity.type
_entity.pdbx_description
1 polymer ?
#
loop_
_entity_poly.entity_id
_entity_poly.type
_entity_poly.pdbx_seq_one_letter_code
_entity_poly.pdbx_strand_id
1 'polypeptide(L)'
;MKESPIFVRTHDFILWLLPRTMNFPRSQRFVLTKRLQDAALEFQERIIEAALSRGRQQAERLEAADITLAKVRFYLRLSHELDWLKPGQYAHACRMVTEIGNLIGGWRNLKPRTPAKAAG
;
A
#
# COMPACT_ATOMS: atom_id res chain seq x y z
N MET A 1 -18.87 -11.63 -6.90
CA MET A 1 -18.56 -10.24 -7.18
C MET A 1 -17.06 -10.07 -7.37
N LYS A 2 -16.68 -9.33 -8.37
CA LYS A 2 -15.27 -9.07 -8.61
C LYS A 2 -14.74 -8.00 -7.73
N GLU A 3 -13.62 -8.25 -7.11
CA GLU A 3 -12.93 -7.20 -6.39
C GLU A 3 -12.15 -6.34 -7.38
N SER A 4 -11.99 -5.07 -7.07
CA SER A 4 -11.17 -4.23 -7.92
C SER A 4 -9.71 -4.62 -7.79
N PRO A 5 -8.90 -4.38 -8.85
CA PRO A 5 -7.51 -4.84 -8.86
C PRO A 5 -6.67 -4.36 -7.69
N ILE A 6 -6.92 -3.15 -7.16
CA ILE A 6 -6.11 -2.66 -6.07
C ILE A 6 -6.23 -3.53 -4.83
N PHE A 7 -7.43 -4.07 -4.56
CA PHE A 7 -7.63 -4.94 -3.41
C PHE A 7 -6.94 -6.27 -3.62
N VAL A 8 -7.03 -6.83 -4.82
CA VAL A 8 -6.40 -8.10 -5.14
C VAL A 8 -4.87 -7.98 -5.03
N ARG A 9 -4.31 -6.93 -5.62
CA ARG A 9 -2.86 -6.74 -5.62
C ARG A 9 -2.33 -6.47 -4.22
N THR A 10 -3.06 -5.70 -3.43
CA THR A 10 -2.66 -5.41 -2.05
C THR A 10 -2.70 -6.67 -1.20
N HIS A 11 -3.76 -7.46 -1.37
CA HIS A 11 -3.88 -8.74 -0.66
C HIS A 11 -2.71 -9.66 -1.02
N ASP A 12 -2.40 -9.77 -2.31
CA ASP A 12 -1.29 -10.61 -2.76
C ASP A 12 0.04 -10.13 -2.18
N PHE A 13 0.24 -8.82 -2.14
CA PHE A 13 1.45 -8.26 -1.58
C PHE A 13 1.59 -8.62 -0.10
N ILE A 14 0.53 -8.48 0.67
CA ILE A 14 0.56 -8.79 2.10
C ILE A 14 0.82 -10.28 2.33
N LEU A 15 0.17 -11.14 1.54
CA LEU A 15 0.41 -12.58 1.63
C LEU A 15 1.86 -12.94 1.32
N TRP A 16 2.47 -12.21 0.41
CA TRP A 16 3.87 -12.43 0.07
C TRP A 16 4.79 -11.88 1.15
N LEU A 17 4.47 -10.69 1.67
CA LEU A 17 5.35 -9.95 2.58
C LEU A 17 5.46 -10.58 3.96
N LEU A 18 4.32 -10.90 4.57
CA LEU A 18 4.32 -11.32 5.97
C LEU A 18 5.24 -12.51 6.24
N PRO A 19 5.19 -13.59 5.44
CA PRO A 19 6.13 -14.71 5.67
C PRO A 19 7.60 -14.31 5.55
N ARG A 20 7.92 -13.36 4.65
CA ARG A 20 9.31 -12.92 4.48
C ARG A 20 9.81 -12.15 5.70
N THR A 21 8.94 -11.38 6.34
CA THR A 21 9.33 -10.64 7.54
C THR A 21 9.60 -11.55 8.72
N MET A 22 9.10 -12.79 8.69
CA MET A 22 9.39 -13.75 9.75
C MET A 22 10.86 -14.11 9.82
N ASN A 23 11.60 -13.88 8.74
CA ASN A 23 13.03 -14.16 8.68
C ASN A 23 13.89 -12.96 9.06
N PHE A 24 13.27 -11.84 9.40
CA PHE A 24 14.00 -10.66 9.85
C PHE A 24 14.58 -10.93 11.25
N PRO A 25 15.65 -10.22 11.65
CA PRO A 25 16.24 -10.44 12.96
C PRO A 25 15.23 -10.28 14.09
N ARG A 26 15.26 -11.21 15.03
CA ARG A 26 14.33 -11.20 16.17
C ARG A 26 14.47 -9.94 16.99
N SER A 27 15.68 -9.39 17.07
CA SER A 27 15.93 -8.17 17.84
C SER A 27 15.15 -6.97 17.27
N GLN A 28 14.70 -7.07 16.02
CA GLN A 28 13.98 -5.98 15.37
C GLN A 28 12.47 -6.22 15.30
N ARG A 29 11.99 -7.28 15.98
CA ARG A 29 10.57 -7.66 15.90
C ARG A 29 9.64 -6.52 16.25
N PHE A 30 9.97 -5.74 17.26
CA PHE A 30 9.11 -4.68 17.73
C PHE A 30 9.53 -3.30 17.23
N VAL A 31 10.47 -3.24 16.32
CA VAL A 31 10.94 -1.98 15.73
C VAL A 31 10.62 -1.96 14.26
N LEU A 32 11.58 -2.30 13.38
CA LEU A 32 11.36 -2.18 11.95
C LEU A 32 10.40 -3.23 11.42
N THR A 33 10.53 -4.48 11.88
CA THR A 33 9.65 -5.56 11.40
C THR A 33 8.20 -5.20 11.63
N LYS A 34 7.88 -4.79 12.86
CA LYS A 34 6.51 -4.43 13.19
C LYS A 34 6.02 -3.24 12.38
N ARG A 35 6.87 -2.23 12.19
CA ARG A 35 6.46 -1.04 11.43
C ARG A 35 6.16 -1.36 9.99
N LEU A 36 6.96 -2.24 9.37
CA LEU A 36 6.70 -2.66 7.99
C LEU A 36 5.40 -3.44 7.90
N GLN A 37 5.20 -4.39 8.81
CA GLN A 37 3.98 -5.19 8.83
C GLN A 37 2.75 -4.31 9.05
N ASP A 38 2.84 -3.41 10.04
CA ASP A 38 1.72 -2.52 10.36
C ASP A 38 1.41 -1.59 9.20
N ALA A 39 2.43 -1.05 8.53
CA ALA A 39 2.21 -0.14 7.42
C ALA A 39 1.51 -0.85 6.26
N ALA A 40 1.90 -2.09 5.97
CA ALA A 40 1.27 -2.86 4.90
C ALA A 40 -0.20 -3.16 5.22
N LEU A 41 -0.46 -3.58 6.46
CA LEU A 41 -1.83 -3.85 6.89
C LEU A 41 -2.65 -2.58 6.95
N GLU A 42 -2.05 -1.49 7.43
CA GLU A 42 -2.73 -0.22 7.50
C GLU A 42 -3.11 0.27 6.10
N PHE A 43 -2.25 0.06 5.11
CA PHE A 43 -2.58 0.45 3.74
C PHE A 43 -3.85 -0.26 3.28
N GLN A 44 -3.95 -1.57 3.54
CA GLN A 44 -5.15 -2.34 3.20
C GLN A 44 -6.38 -1.74 3.88
N GLU A 45 -6.26 -1.41 5.16
CA GLU A 45 -7.37 -0.83 5.91
C GLU A 45 -7.77 0.52 5.34
N ARG A 46 -6.80 1.34 4.96
CA ARG A 46 -7.07 2.65 4.40
C ARG A 46 -7.81 2.59 3.08
N ILE A 47 -7.46 1.66 2.20
CA ILE A 47 -8.18 1.57 0.93
C ILE A 47 -9.58 1.00 1.13
N ILE A 48 -9.79 0.16 2.15
CA ILE A 48 -11.13 -0.29 2.52
C ILE A 48 -11.96 0.91 2.95
N GLU A 49 -11.40 1.74 3.83
CA GLU A 49 -12.09 2.94 4.31
C GLU A 49 -12.44 3.87 3.15
N ALA A 50 -11.50 4.03 2.21
CA ALA A 50 -11.74 4.89 1.06
C ALA A 50 -12.87 4.34 0.19
N ALA A 51 -12.91 3.02 0.00
CA ALA A 51 -13.94 2.39 -0.82
C ALA A 51 -15.32 2.57 -0.23
N LEU A 52 -15.41 2.69 1.09
CA LEU A 52 -16.68 2.87 1.78
C LEU A 52 -17.06 4.34 1.95
N SER A 53 -16.30 5.23 1.34
CA SER A 53 -16.51 6.68 1.45
C SER A 53 -16.83 7.27 0.09
N ARG A 54 -17.26 8.52 0.08
CA ARG A 54 -17.60 9.23 -1.16
C ARG A 54 -17.11 10.67 -1.09
N GLY A 55 -16.96 11.28 -2.27
CA GLY A 55 -16.66 12.69 -2.39
C GLY A 55 -15.35 13.07 -1.75
N ARG A 56 -15.36 14.20 -1.05
CA ARG A 56 -14.15 14.72 -0.42
C ARG A 56 -13.58 13.75 0.59
N GLN A 57 -14.42 13.09 1.36
CA GLN A 57 -13.97 12.15 2.36
C GLN A 57 -13.19 11.00 1.72
N GLN A 58 -13.67 10.52 0.57
CA GLN A 58 -12.96 9.47 -0.15
C GLN A 58 -11.61 9.97 -0.63
N ALA A 59 -11.55 11.20 -1.16
CA ALA A 59 -10.30 11.78 -1.64
C ALA A 59 -9.29 11.90 -0.51
N GLU A 60 -9.73 12.31 0.67
CA GLU A 60 -8.85 12.45 1.83
C GLU A 60 -8.34 11.10 2.29
N ARG A 61 -9.18 10.08 2.24
CA ARG A 61 -8.79 8.74 2.65
C ARG A 61 -7.84 8.10 1.65
N LEU A 62 -8.01 8.39 0.37
CA LEU A 62 -7.07 7.92 -0.65
C LEU A 62 -5.72 8.59 -0.48
N GLU A 63 -5.70 9.87 -0.12
CA GLU A 63 -4.45 10.55 0.15
C GLU A 63 -3.75 9.92 1.35
N ALA A 64 -4.49 9.62 2.41
CA ALA A 64 -3.93 8.98 3.58
C ALA A 64 -3.37 7.59 3.24
N ALA A 65 -4.05 6.86 2.38
CA ALA A 65 -3.58 5.55 1.93
C ALA A 65 -2.28 5.68 1.14
N ASP A 66 -2.19 6.69 0.27
CA ASP A 66 -1.00 6.91 -0.52
C ASP A 66 0.21 7.26 0.37
N ILE A 67 -0.03 8.04 1.41
CA ILE A 67 1.01 8.35 2.41
C ILE A 67 1.47 7.06 3.09
N THR A 68 0.53 6.18 3.45
CA THR A 68 0.87 4.91 4.07
C THR A 68 1.69 4.04 3.13
N LEU A 69 1.37 4.05 1.84
CA LEU A 69 2.15 3.31 0.86
C LEU A 69 3.58 3.84 0.76
N ALA A 70 3.76 5.15 0.91
CA ALA A 70 5.10 5.73 0.95
C ALA A 70 5.90 5.21 2.14
N LYS A 71 5.23 5.00 3.27
CA LYS A 71 5.89 4.41 4.44
C LYS A 71 6.30 2.97 4.18
N VAL A 72 5.44 2.20 3.50
CA VAL A 72 5.78 0.84 3.10
C VAL A 72 7.05 0.83 2.25
N ARG A 73 7.11 1.73 1.26
CA ARG A 73 8.29 1.83 0.40
C ARG A 73 9.54 2.13 1.20
N PHE A 74 9.43 3.04 2.15
CA PHE A 74 10.57 3.42 2.99
C PHE A 74 11.06 2.22 3.81
N TYR A 75 10.14 1.50 4.45
CA TYR A 75 10.55 0.37 5.28
C TYR A 75 11.09 -0.80 4.46
N LEU A 76 10.57 -1.00 3.24
CA LEU A 76 11.12 -2.02 2.34
C LEU A 76 12.55 -1.69 1.94
N ARG A 77 12.79 -0.42 1.59
CA ARG A 77 14.13 0.02 1.20
C ARG A 77 15.11 -0.13 2.36
N LEU A 78 14.67 0.28 3.54
CA LEU A 78 15.53 0.17 4.72
C LEU A 78 15.86 -1.29 5.03
N SER A 79 14.85 -2.17 4.90
CA SER A 79 15.05 -3.61 5.11
C SER A 79 16.05 -4.18 4.12
N HIS A 80 16.03 -3.70 2.89
CA HIS A 80 16.97 -4.13 1.87
C HIS A 80 18.38 -3.61 2.18
N GLU A 81 18.49 -2.35 2.57
CA GLU A 81 19.79 -1.75 2.88
C GLU A 81 20.44 -2.38 4.11
N LEU A 82 19.63 -2.93 5.00
CA LEU A 82 20.11 -3.67 6.16
C LEU A 82 20.34 -5.16 5.87
N ASP A 83 20.19 -5.55 4.61
CA ASP A 83 20.39 -6.94 4.15
C ASP A 83 19.39 -7.94 4.71
N TRP A 84 18.21 -7.49 5.15
CA TRP A 84 17.15 -8.38 5.62
C TRP A 84 16.26 -8.86 4.49
N LEU A 85 16.18 -8.09 3.39
CA LEU A 85 15.56 -8.52 2.14
C LEU A 85 16.65 -8.70 1.12
N LYS A 86 16.67 -9.86 0.49
CA LYS A 86 17.63 -10.14 -0.58
C LYS A 86 17.29 -9.31 -1.82
N PRO A 87 18.27 -9.04 -2.69
CA PRO A 87 18.01 -8.20 -3.87
C PRO A 87 16.82 -8.65 -4.70
N GLY A 88 16.69 -9.96 -4.94
CA GLY A 88 15.54 -10.46 -5.71
C GLY A 88 14.23 -10.25 -5.00
N GLN A 89 14.22 -10.41 -3.68
CA GLN A 89 13.00 -10.18 -2.89
C GLN A 89 12.62 -8.71 -2.90
N TYR A 90 13.61 -7.84 -2.75
CA TYR A 90 13.36 -6.41 -2.77
C TYR A 90 12.84 -5.96 -4.14
N ALA A 91 13.46 -6.47 -5.22
CA ALA A 91 13.01 -6.13 -6.56
C ALA A 91 11.56 -6.57 -6.78
N HIS A 92 11.22 -7.76 -6.27
CA HIS A 92 9.85 -8.27 -6.39
C HIS A 92 8.87 -7.39 -5.61
N ALA A 93 9.24 -7.03 -4.38
CA ALA A 93 8.42 -6.15 -3.56
C ALA A 93 8.20 -4.80 -4.24
N CYS A 94 9.25 -4.24 -4.83
CA CYS A 94 9.15 -2.96 -5.53
C CYS A 94 8.19 -3.04 -6.71
N ARG A 95 8.22 -4.14 -7.46
CA ARG A 95 7.29 -4.31 -8.58
C ARG A 95 5.85 -4.36 -8.10
N MET A 96 5.59 -5.11 -7.02
CA MET A 96 4.25 -5.21 -6.47
C MET A 96 3.75 -3.86 -5.97
N VAL A 97 4.60 -3.13 -5.23
CA VAL A 97 4.22 -1.85 -4.66
C VAL A 97 4.06 -0.79 -5.75
N THR A 98 4.88 -0.86 -6.81
CA THR A 98 4.72 0.06 -7.94
C THR A 98 3.38 -0.17 -8.63
N GLU A 99 2.98 -1.41 -8.81
CA GLU A 99 1.68 -1.71 -9.41
C GLU A 99 0.55 -1.18 -8.53
N ILE A 100 0.65 -1.38 -7.23
CA ILE A 100 -0.35 -0.86 -6.29
C ILE A 100 -0.37 0.66 -6.35
N GLY A 101 0.81 1.30 -6.41
CA GLY A 101 0.91 2.75 -6.52
C GLY A 101 0.25 3.28 -7.76
N ASN A 102 0.39 2.58 -8.88
CA ASN A 102 -0.26 2.98 -10.13
C ASN A 102 -1.77 2.86 -10.00
N LEU A 103 -2.25 1.82 -9.32
CA LEU A 103 -3.68 1.61 -9.15
C LEU A 103 -4.29 2.67 -8.24
N ILE A 104 -3.63 3.03 -7.15
CA ILE A 104 -4.18 4.07 -6.28
C ILE A 104 -4.10 5.44 -6.98
N GLY A 105 -3.04 5.66 -7.75
CA GLY A 105 -2.93 6.90 -8.54
C GLY A 105 -4.07 7.03 -9.52
N GLY A 106 -4.40 5.95 -10.21
CA GLY A 106 -5.54 5.94 -11.12
C GLY A 106 -6.84 6.23 -10.41
N TRP A 107 -7.03 5.62 -9.23
CA TRP A 107 -8.24 5.85 -8.44
C TRP A 107 -8.35 7.33 -8.02
N ARG A 108 -7.25 7.89 -7.52
CA ARG A 108 -7.23 9.29 -7.09
C ARG A 108 -7.50 10.26 -8.24
N ASN A 109 -7.14 9.87 -9.46
CA ASN A 109 -7.31 10.72 -10.61
C ASN A 109 -8.67 10.59 -11.28
N LEU A 110 -9.52 9.67 -10.78
CA LEU A 110 -10.88 9.58 -11.30
C LEU A 110 -11.63 10.82 -10.92
N LYS A 111 -12.23 11.46 -11.95
CA LYS A 111 -13.02 12.66 -11.70
C LYS A 111 -14.46 12.28 -11.48
N PRO A 112 -15.14 12.96 -10.58
CA PRO A 112 -16.57 12.72 -10.39
C PRO A 112 -17.29 13.00 -11.69
N ARG A 113 -18.30 12.21 -11.97
CA ARG A 113 -19.11 12.42 -13.16
C ARG A 113 -20.24 13.36 -12.87
N THR A 114 -20.02 14.33 -12.08
CA THR A 114 -21.08 15.21 -11.66
C THR A 114 -21.24 16.34 -12.62
N PRO A 115 -22.43 16.85 -12.76
CA PRO A 115 -22.67 18.05 -13.56
C PRO A 115 -21.89 19.26 -13.08
N ALA A 116 -21.53 19.27 -11.83
CA ALA A 116 -20.79 20.39 -11.28
C ALA A 116 -19.51 20.61 -12.05
N LYS A 117 -18.92 19.54 -12.51
CA LYS A 117 -17.76 19.68 -13.32
C LYS A 117 -18.00 20.42 -14.59
N ALA A 118 -19.08 20.08 -15.24
CA ALA A 118 -19.40 20.72 -16.48
C ALA A 118 -19.69 22.19 -16.26
N ALA A 119 -20.23 22.50 -15.12
CA ALA A 119 -20.55 23.88 -14.80
C ALA A 119 -19.30 24.68 -14.50
N GLY A 120 -18.34 24.00 -14.02
CA GLY A 120 -17.10 24.66 -13.63
C GLY A 120 -16.31 25.14 -14.79
#